data_b52aeb64162c447a698877624182995c
#
_entry.id   b52aeb64162c447a698877624182995c
#
_cell.length_a   1.000
_cell.length_b   1.000
_cell.length_c   1.000
_cell.angle_alpha   90.00
_cell.angle_beta   90.00
_cell.angle_gamma   90.00
#
_symmetry.space_group_name_H-M   'P 1'
#
loop_
_entity.id
_entity.type
_entity.pdbx_description
1 polymer ?
#
loop_
_entity_poly.entity_id
_entity_poly.type
_entity_poly.pdbx_seq_one_letter_code
_entity_poly.pdbx_strand_id
1 'polypeptide(L)'
;MTSPLDIALDYIGRGWNPVPVNYRAKKPSTGNGWQLRVIDAANAPHYFNGGEMNIGVVLGPSSHGLTDVDLDCDEARAIAPYILPRTGAIFGRASSRAAHRLYYTDLSVNANKAVVVFKDPTTGGNLLELRIGGDSGAQTVFPGSIHEDGEPIA
;
A
#
# COMPACT_ATOMS: atom_id res chain seq x y z
N MET A 1 -21.17 0.39 -9.68
CA MET A 1 -19.90 0.79 -9.03
C MET A 1 -19.54 -0.25 -8.01
N THR A 2 -18.31 -0.71 -7.99
CA THR A 2 -17.81 -1.70 -7.00
C THR A 2 -17.73 -1.03 -5.64
N SER A 3 -18.31 -1.63 -4.60
CA SER A 3 -18.29 -1.06 -3.26
C SER A 3 -16.91 -1.22 -2.60
N PRO A 4 -16.55 -0.40 -1.58
CA PRO A 4 -15.33 -0.62 -0.80
C PRO A 4 -15.25 -2.02 -0.20
N LEU A 5 -16.38 -2.58 0.22
CA LEU A 5 -16.45 -3.96 0.72
C LEU A 5 -16.08 -4.98 -0.36
N ASP A 6 -16.62 -4.84 -1.59
CA ASP A 6 -16.30 -5.76 -2.68
C ASP A 6 -14.81 -5.73 -3.01
N ILE A 7 -14.19 -4.54 -3.01
CA ILE A 7 -12.75 -4.37 -3.26
C ILE A 7 -11.94 -5.01 -2.12
N ALA A 8 -12.33 -4.79 -0.87
CA ALA A 8 -11.66 -5.39 0.28
C ALA A 8 -11.74 -6.92 0.25
N LEU A 9 -12.90 -7.48 -0.13
CA LEU A 9 -13.07 -8.94 -0.31
C LEU A 9 -12.22 -9.50 -1.45
N ASP A 10 -12.03 -8.76 -2.55
CA ASP A 10 -11.11 -9.15 -3.62
C ASP A 10 -9.66 -9.20 -3.11
N TYR A 11 -9.22 -8.21 -2.33
CA TYR A 11 -7.89 -8.23 -1.73
C TYR A 11 -7.70 -9.36 -0.73
N ILE A 12 -8.70 -9.65 0.10
CA ILE A 12 -8.69 -10.82 1.00
C ILE A 12 -8.57 -12.12 0.18
N GLY A 13 -9.30 -12.23 -0.93
CA GLY A 13 -9.22 -13.37 -1.83
C GLY A 13 -7.82 -13.59 -2.45
N ARG A 14 -7.01 -12.53 -2.53
CA ARG A 14 -5.60 -12.59 -2.96
C ARG A 14 -4.64 -12.91 -1.80
N GLY A 15 -5.14 -13.06 -0.57
CA GLY A 15 -4.33 -13.27 0.62
C GLY A 15 -3.74 -11.97 1.19
N TRP A 16 -4.29 -10.82 0.85
CA TRP A 16 -3.86 -9.51 1.38
C TRP A 16 -4.75 -9.08 2.53
N ASN A 17 -4.19 -8.36 3.49
CA ASN A 17 -4.90 -7.87 4.66
C ASN A 17 -5.32 -6.40 4.44
N PRO A 18 -6.60 -6.12 4.07
CA PRO A 18 -7.05 -4.77 3.84
C PRO A 18 -7.22 -4.03 5.17
N VAL A 19 -7.08 -2.71 5.14
CA VAL A 19 -7.36 -1.82 6.27
C VAL A 19 -8.18 -0.63 5.79
N PRO A 20 -9.26 -0.23 6.49
CA PRO A 20 -10.05 0.92 6.09
C PRO A 20 -9.28 2.21 6.32
N VAL A 21 -9.41 3.10 5.34
CA VAL A 21 -8.83 4.44 5.33
C VAL A 21 -9.96 5.41 5.01
N ASN A 22 -10.01 6.56 5.68
CA ASN A 22 -11.02 7.56 5.38
C ASN A 22 -10.92 8.03 3.91
N TYR A 23 -12.05 8.38 3.32
CA TYR A 23 -12.08 8.90 1.95
C TYR A 23 -11.09 10.04 1.76
N ARG A 24 -10.28 9.97 0.70
CA ARG A 24 -9.21 10.91 0.37
C ARG A 24 -8.14 11.08 1.45
N ALA A 25 -7.97 10.11 2.34
CA ALA A 25 -6.90 10.09 3.34
C ALA A 25 -5.87 8.98 3.03
N LYS A 26 -4.78 9.00 3.79
CA LYS A 26 -3.67 8.04 3.63
C LYS A 26 -3.48 7.15 4.86
N LYS A 27 -4.00 7.55 6.02
CA LYS A 27 -3.80 6.84 7.29
C LYS A 27 -4.98 5.92 7.59
N PRO A 28 -4.73 4.71 8.12
CA PRO A 28 -5.79 3.83 8.60
C PRO A 28 -6.73 4.52 9.59
N SER A 29 -8.03 4.28 9.45
CA SER A 29 -9.08 4.89 10.26
C SER A 29 -9.40 4.12 11.54
N THR A 30 -8.83 2.93 11.72
CA THR A 30 -9.13 2.03 12.85
C THR A 30 -8.32 2.28 14.12
N GLY A 31 -7.59 3.42 14.19
CA GLY A 31 -6.81 3.80 15.36
C GLY A 31 -5.53 2.97 15.52
N ASN A 32 -4.95 3.02 16.72
CA ASN A 32 -3.71 2.31 17.02
C ASN A 32 -3.87 0.78 16.92
N GLY A 33 -2.81 0.09 16.55
CA GLY A 33 -2.81 -1.37 16.44
C GLY A 33 -3.36 -1.90 15.12
N TRP A 34 -3.65 -1.03 14.15
CA TRP A 34 -4.14 -1.42 12.82
C TRP A 34 -3.21 -2.43 12.13
N GLN A 35 -1.91 -2.33 12.34
CA GLN A 35 -0.89 -3.20 11.74
C GLN A 35 -0.94 -4.66 12.25
N LEU A 36 -1.53 -4.88 13.42
CA LEU A 36 -1.68 -6.21 14.03
C LEU A 36 -3.09 -6.80 13.80
N ARG A 37 -4.00 -5.99 13.26
CA ARG A 37 -5.38 -6.43 13.03
C ARG A 37 -5.46 -7.19 11.72
N VAL A 38 -6.07 -8.37 11.78
CA VAL A 38 -6.38 -9.16 10.58
C VAL A 38 -7.84 -8.96 10.23
N ILE A 39 -8.12 -8.49 9.01
CA ILE A 39 -9.46 -8.38 8.48
C ILE A 39 -9.64 -9.49 7.45
N ASP A 40 -10.58 -10.38 7.72
CA ASP A 40 -10.95 -11.51 6.90
C ASP A 40 -12.36 -11.33 6.29
N ALA A 41 -12.79 -12.27 5.47
CA ALA A 41 -14.10 -12.19 4.80
C ALA A 41 -15.28 -12.16 5.79
N ALA A 42 -15.13 -12.74 6.98
CA ALA A 42 -16.20 -12.80 7.98
C ALA A 42 -16.39 -11.44 8.69
N ASN A 43 -15.29 -10.73 8.97
CA ASN A 43 -15.33 -9.46 9.70
C ASN A 43 -15.23 -8.22 8.79
N ALA A 44 -14.84 -8.35 7.52
CA ALA A 44 -14.76 -7.24 6.56
C ALA A 44 -16.02 -6.36 6.50
N PRO A 45 -17.26 -6.91 6.51
CA PRO A 45 -18.47 -6.08 6.49
C PRO A 45 -18.58 -5.13 7.69
N HIS A 46 -17.94 -5.42 8.81
CA HIS A 46 -17.91 -4.52 9.96
C HIS A 46 -17.04 -3.28 9.71
N TYR A 47 -15.96 -3.44 8.94
CA TYR A 47 -14.97 -2.38 8.69
C TYR A 47 -15.25 -1.58 7.41
N PHE A 48 -15.86 -2.19 6.42
CA PHE A 48 -16.13 -1.61 5.10
C PHE A 48 -17.62 -1.41 4.83
N ASN A 49 -18.39 -1.02 5.86
CA ASN A 49 -19.83 -0.81 5.81
C ASN A 49 -20.25 0.64 5.54
N GLY A 50 -19.29 1.55 5.42
CA GLY A 50 -19.52 2.97 5.18
C GLY A 50 -19.74 3.28 3.69
N GLY A 51 -20.02 4.55 3.41
CA GLY A 51 -20.12 5.06 2.04
C GLY A 51 -18.74 5.13 1.36
N GLU A 52 -18.35 6.31 0.90
CA GLU A 52 -17.05 6.51 0.29
C GLU A 52 -15.93 6.34 1.31
N MET A 53 -15.00 5.44 1.02
CA MET A 53 -13.77 5.23 1.80
C MET A 53 -12.65 4.74 0.91
N ASN A 54 -11.44 4.92 1.35
CA ASN A 54 -10.25 4.34 0.77
C ASN A 54 -9.91 3.00 1.43
N ILE A 55 -9.13 2.20 0.72
CA ILE A 55 -8.67 0.89 1.18
C ILE A 55 -7.15 0.89 1.16
N GLY A 56 -6.55 0.70 2.33
CA GLY A 56 -5.14 0.37 2.45
C GLY A 56 -4.95 -1.13 2.47
N VAL A 57 -3.73 -1.58 2.18
CA VAL A 57 -3.31 -2.96 2.39
C VAL A 57 -2.11 -2.95 3.34
N VAL A 58 -2.23 -3.72 4.42
CA VAL A 58 -1.13 -3.91 5.38
C VAL A 58 -0.06 -4.77 4.74
N LEU A 59 1.17 -4.26 4.71
CA LEU A 59 2.30 -4.93 4.07
C LEU A 59 3.03 -5.86 5.04
N GLY A 60 3.81 -6.77 4.49
CA GLY A 60 4.61 -7.71 5.26
C GLY A 60 3.85 -8.99 5.63
N PRO A 61 4.06 -9.54 6.84
CA PRO A 61 3.63 -10.90 7.18
C PRO A 61 2.13 -11.14 7.06
N SER A 62 1.28 -10.16 7.40
CA SER A 62 -0.19 -10.29 7.33
C SER A 62 -0.73 -10.34 5.89
N SER A 63 0.11 -10.02 4.91
CA SER A 63 -0.17 -10.13 3.47
C SER A 63 0.88 -11.01 2.77
N HIS A 64 1.32 -12.08 3.43
CA HIS A 64 2.27 -13.08 2.90
C HIS A 64 3.61 -12.50 2.42
N GLY A 65 4.12 -11.47 3.08
CA GLY A 65 5.37 -10.81 2.70
C GLY A 65 5.21 -9.80 1.56
N LEU A 66 3.99 -9.31 1.32
CA LEU A 66 3.76 -8.26 0.33
C LEU A 66 4.59 -7.02 0.67
N THR A 67 5.35 -6.57 -0.30
CA THR A 67 6.28 -5.43 -0.20
C THR A 67 5.95 -4.45 -1.31
N ASP A 68 5.94 -3.15 -0.99
CA ASP A 68 5.73 -2.07 -1.95
C ASP A 68 7.00 -1.25 -2.11
N VAL A 69 7.43 -1.08 -3.35
CA VAL A 69 8.43 -0.08 -3.74
C VAL A 69 7.68 1.15 -4.21
N ASP A 70 7.64 2.18 -3.38
CA ASP A 70 6.99 3.46 -3.64
C ASP A 70 8.00 4.45 -4.22
N LEU A 71 7.79 4.87 -5.46
CA LEU A 71 8.69 5.68 -6.26
C LEU A 71 8.26 7.16 -6.17
N ASP A 72 8.97 7.93 -5.34
CA ASP A 72 8.58 9.28 -4.93
C ASP A 72 8.88 10.38 -5.95
N CYS A 73 9.70 10.10 -6.98
CA CYS A 73 10.08 11.09 -7.99
C CYS A 73 10.06 10.52 -9.42
N ASP A 74 10.09 11.41 -10.41
CA ASP A 74 10.05 11.05 -11.84
C ASP A 74 11.27 10.22 -12.24
N GLU A 75 12.44 10.56 -11.72
CA GLU A 75 13.70 9.86 -11.98
C GLU A 75 13.64 8.42 -11.47
N ALA A 76 13.12 8.22 -10.26
CA ALA A 76 12.95 6.88 -9.70
C ALA A 76 11.98 6.06 -10.54
N ARG A 77 10.85 6.64 -10.99
CA ARG A 77 9.90 5.97 -11.88
C ARG A 77 10.52 5.63 -13.23
N ALA A 78 11.33 6.53 -13.80
CA ALA A 78 11.98 6.31 -15.09
C ALA A 78 13.01 5.18 -15.05
N ILE A 79 13.78 5.06 -13.96
CA ILE A 79 14.85 4.05 -13.85
C ILE A 79 14.33 2.69 -13.34
N ALA A 80 13.22 2.67 -12.61
CA ALA A 80 12.68 1.46 -11.97
C ALA A 80 12.59 0.23 -12.90
N PRO A 81 12.14 0.34 -14.17
CA PRO A 81 12.08 -0.82 -15.07
C PRO A 81 13.44 -1.47 -15.37
N TYR A 82 14.53 -0.76 -15.14
CA TYR A 82 15.89 -1.22 -15.45
C TYR A 82 16.61 -1.80 -14.22
N ILE A 83 16.22 -1.38 -13.01
CA ILE A 83 16.91 -1.76 -11.77
C ILE A 83 16.07 -2.67 -10.85
N LEU A 84 14.75 -2.65 -10.99
CA LEU A 84 13.87 -3.49 -10.18
C LEU A 84 13.49 -4.77 -10.94
N PRO A 85 13.22 -5.87 -10.22
CA PRO A 85 12.66 -7.07 -10.82
C PRO A 85 11.35 -6.78 -11.56
N ARG A 86 11.03 -7.58 -12.56
CA ARG A 86 9.74 -7.47 -13.25
C ARG A 86 8.60 -7.87 -12.33
N THR A 87 7.51 -7.11 -12.37
CA THR A 87 6.25 -7.43 -11.70
C THR A 87 5.07 -7.02 -12.58
N GLY A 88 3.97 -7.76 -12.49
CA GLY A 88 2.70 -7.36 -13.10
C GLY A 88 1.83 -6.49 -12.19
N ALA A 89 2.21 -6.35 -10.90
CA ALA A 89 1.46 -5.58 -9.92
C ALA A 89 2.04 -4.16 -9.81
N ILE A 90 1.61 -3.29 -10.69
CA ILE A 90 2.06 -1.89 -10.80
C ILE A 90 0.82 -1.01 -10.82
N PHE A 91 0.82 0.05 -9.99
CA PHE A 91 -0.27 1.00 -9.97
C PHE A 91 0.21 2.41 -9.62
N GLY A 92 -0.69 3.37 -9.69
CA GLY A 92 -0.43 4.76 -9.35
C GLY A 92 -1.65 5.63 -9.57
N ARG A 93 -1.44 6.88 -9.98
CA ARG A 93 -2.49 7.84 -10.31
C ARG A 93 -2.08 8.65 -11.55
N ALA A 94 -2.97 9.42 -12.13
CA ALA A 94 -2.69 10.11 -13.38
C ALA A 94 -1.44 11.02 -13.33
N SER A 95 -1.26 11.76 -12.22
CA SER A 95 -0.09 12.61 -11.99
C SER A 95 1.17 11.85 -11.54
N SER A 96 1.05 10.56 -11.14
CA SER A 96 2.15 9.74 -10.62
C SER A 96 1.96 8.29 -11.06
N ARG A 97 2.06 8.06 -12.37
CA ARG A 97 1.84 6.74 -12.98
C ARG A 97 2.94 5.77 -12.56
N ALA A 98 2.56 4.50 -12.33
CA ALA A 98 3.49 3.43 -11.97
C ALA A 98 4.38 3.77 -10.77
N ALA A 99 3.83 4.53 -9.80
CA ALA A 99 4.52 4.93 -8.58
C ALA A 99 4.76 3.75 -7.63
N HIS A 100 3.88 2.76 -7.65
CA HIS A 100 3.96 1.60 -6.77
C HIS A 100 4.24 0.34 -7.56
N ARG A 101 5.18 -0.49 -7.04
CA ARG A 101 5.52 -1.82 -7.58
C ARG A 101 5.52 -2.83 -6.46
N LEU A 102 4.65 -3.83 -6.58
CA LEU A 102 4.47 -4.84 -5.54
C LEU A 102 5.30 -6.09 -5.81
N TYR A 103 5.82 -6.65 -4.73
CA TYR A 103 6.59 -7.90 -4.72
C TYR A 103 6.22 -8.73 -3.50
N TYR A 104 6.47 -10.02 -3.54
CA TYR A 104 6.51 -10.86 -2.34
C TYR A 104 7.96 -11.07 -1.93
N THR A 105 8.27 -10.77 -0.67
CA THR A 105 9.62 -10.89 -0.11
C THR A 105 9.59 -11.44 1.31
N ASP A 106 10.74 -11.85 1.80
CA ASP A 106 10.99 -12.22 3.20
C ASP A 106 11.68 -11.10 4.01
N LEU A 107 11.79 -9.92 3.44
CA LEU A 107 12.51 -8.78 4.03
C LEU A 107 11.97 -8.37 5.41
N SER A 108 10.67 -8.58 5.66
CA SER A 108 10.05 -8.24 6.94
C SER A 108 10.41 -9.18 8.10
N VAL A 109 10.94 -10.39 7.82
CA VAL A 109 11.17 -11.45 8.83
C VAL A 109 12.13 -11.01 9.91
N ASN A 110 13.14 -10.20 9.60
CA ASN A 110 14.13 -9.68 10.55
C ASN A 110 14.29 -8.16 10.44
N ALA A 111 13.25 -7.46 9.99
CA ALA A 111 13.33 -6.03 9.72
C ALA A 111 13.26 -5.20 11.00
N ASN A 112 14.24 -4.34 11.20
CA ASN A 112 14.24 -3.35 12.28
C ASN A 112 13.32 -2.14 11.97
N LYS A 113 12.91 -1.99 10.71
CA LYS A 113 12.07 -0.89 10.23
C LYS A 113 11.04 -1.43 9.25
N ALA A 114 9.80 -0.96 9.35
CA ALA A 114 8.75 -1.29 8.39
C ALA A 114 8.91 -0.56 7.05
N VAL A 115 9.61 0.57 7.04
CA VAL A 115 9.86 1.39 5.86
C VAL A 115 11.33 1.81 5.82
N VAL A 116 11.99 1.59 4.69
CA VAL A 116 13.34 2.09 4.42
C VAL A 116 13.24 3.18 3.35
N VAL A 117 13.70 4.38 3.69
CA VAL A 117 13.62 5.56 2.80
C VAL A 117 14.98 5.79 2.16
N PHE A 118 15.00 5.91 0.84
CA PHE A 118 16.17 6.29 0.06
C PHE A 118 16.05 7.73 -0.38
N LYS A 119 17.03 8.54 -0.03
CA LYS A 119 17.04 9.98 -0.26
C LYS A 119 18.09 10.39 -1.26
N ASP A 120 17.79 11.46 -1.99
CA ASP A 120 18.78 12.16 -2.80
C ASP A 120 19.83 12.80 -1.87
N PRO A 121 21.12 12.44 -2.01
CA PRO A 121 22.19 12.97 -1.15
C PRO A 121 22.41 14.47 -1.35
N THR A 122 21.96 15.05 -2.47
CA THR A 122 22.14 16.46 -2.80
C THR A 122 21.01 17.33 -2.28
N THR A 123 19.75 16.88 -2.48
CA THR A 123 18.55 17.66 -2.14
C THR A 123 17.91 17.25 -0.83
N GLY A 124 18.18 16.02 -0.34
CA GLY A 124 17.51 15.42 0.80
C GLY A 124 16.08 14.92 0.51
N GLY A 125 15.60 15.11 -0.73
CA GLY A 125 14.28 14.64 -1.15
C GLY A 125 14.20 13.11 -1.19
N ASN A 126 13.00 12.56 -0.98
CA ASN A 126 12.78 11.12 -1.11
C ASN A 126 12.86 10.72 -2.59
N LEU A 127 13.64 9.68 -2.87
CA LEU A 127 13.69 9.04 -4.19
C LEU A 127 12.70 7.87 -4.25
N LEU A 128 12.74 7.01 -3.25
CA LEU A 128 11.82 5.89 -3.10
C LEU A 128 11.73 5.44 -1.64
N GLU A 129 10.64 4.77 -1.32
CA GLU A 129 10.45 4.05 -0.07
C GLU A 129 10.30 2.56 -0.35
N LEU A 130 11.04 1.74 0.38
CA LEU A 130 10.82 0.30 0.43
C LEU A 130 9.97 0.00 1.65
N ARG A 131 8.69 -0.29 1.43
CA ARG A 131 7.69 -0.56 2.47
C ARG A 131 7.56 -2.07 2.63
N ILE A 132 8.14 -2.60 3.69
CA ILE A 132 8.27 -4.05 3.93
C ILE A 132 7.36 -4.56 5.05
N GLY A 133 6.77 -3.66 5.84
CA GLY A 133 5.94 -4.06 6.97
C GLY A 133 6.76 -4.58 8.17
N GLY A 134 6.15 -5.44 8.98
CA GLY A 134 6.71 -5.93 10.24
C GLY A 134 5.97 -5.33 11.44
N ASP A 135 6.53 -5.45 12.64
CA ASP A 135 5.86 -5.10 13.90
C ASP A 135 5.46 -3.62 14.00
N SER A 136 6.28 -2.71 13.48
CA SER A 136 5.95 -1.27 13.43
C SER A 136 4.93 -0.92 12.36
N GLY A 137 4.66 -1.81 11.42
CA GLY A 137 3.62 -1.70 10.41
C GLY A 137 3.96 -0.78 9.24
N ALA A 138 3.59 -1.20 8.04
CA ALA A 138 3.49 -0.36 6.85
C ALA A 138 2.21 -0.72 6.11
N GLN A 139 1.62 0.25 5.45
CA GLN A 139 0.48 0.05 4.55
C GLN A 139 0.59 1.01 3.37
N THR A 140 -0.03 0.65 2.28
CA THR A 140 -0.18 1.50 1.10
C THR A 140 -1.66 1.59 0.74
N VAL A 141 -2.12 2.76 0.32
CA VAL A 141 -3.49 2.94 -0.20
C VAL A 141 -3.53 2.38 -1.62
N PHE A 142 -4.43 1.43 -1.83
CA PHE A 142 -4.47 0.61 -3.05
C PHE A 142 -5.53 1.07 -4.06
N PRO A 143 -5.50 0.54 -5.29
CA PRO A 143 -6.51 0.79 -6.33
C PRO A 143 -7.95 0.60 -5.83
N GLY A 144 -8.86 1.39 -6.41
CA GLY A 144 -10.22 1.53 -5.92
C GLY A 144 -10.39 2.62 -4.87
N SER A 145 -9.31 3.34 -4.55
CA SER A 145 -9.26 4.49 -3.65
C SER A 145 -9.10 5.79 -4.41
N ILE A 146 -9.36 6.91 -3.72
CA ILE A 146 -9.16 8.27 -4.25
C ILE A 146 -8.07 8.96 -3.43
N HIS A 147 -7.07 9.50 -4.12
CA HIS A 147 -6.00 10.27 -3.49
C HIS A 147 -6.53 11.59 -2.91
N GLU A 148 -5.80 12.23 -1.99
CA GLU A 148 -6.19 13.51 -1.38
C GLU A 148 -6.43 14.62 -2.39
N ASP A 149 -5.74 14.61 -3.54
CA ASP A 149 -5.93 15.54 -4.66
C ASP A 149 -7.20 15.25 -5.48
N GLY A 150 -7.91 14.15 -5.20
CA GLY A 150 -9.10 13.74 -5.94
C GLY A 150 -8.83 12.79 -7.12
N GLU A 151 -7.58 12.42 -7.37
CA GLU A 151 -7.24 11.47 -8.44
C GLU A 151 -7.55 10.03 -8.02
N PRO A 152 -8.14 9.20 -8.90
CA PRO A 152 -8.24 7.76 -8.66
C PRO A 152 -6.85 7.11 -8.58
N ILE A 153 -6.71 6.17 -7.66
CA ILE A 153 -5.58 5.25 -7.57
C ILE A 153 -5.97 3.99 -8.37
N ALA A 154 -5.20 3.65 -9.42
CA ALA A 154 -5.52 2.57 -10.36
C ALA A 154 -4.26 1.88 -10.91
#